data_f0471ea3edcd1e6d0aca23d84df8881a
#
_entry.id   f0471ea3edcd1e6d0aca23d84df8881a
#
_cell.length_a   1.000
_cell.length_b   1.000
_cell.length_c   1.000
_cell.angle_alpha   90.00
_cell.angle_beta   90.00
_cell.angle_gamma   90.00
#
_symmetry.space_group_name_H-M   'P 1'
#
loop_
_entity.id
_entity.type
_entity.pdbx_description
1 polymer ?
#
loop_
_entity_poly.entity_id
_entity_poly.type
_entity_poly.pdbx_seq_one_letter_code
_entity_poly.pdbx_strand_id
1 'polypeptide(L)'
;MRFIILTVLMIVLTLPSRSFAALDYGKQSLIGADFSGSDLKGATFYLTDLQDANLSDCELQNATLYGAKLKDTNLSNSNLREVTLDLSLIHI
;
A
#
# COMPACT_ATOMS: atom_id res chain seq x y z
N MET A 1 -6.69 16.51 -0.56
CA MET A 1 -5.83 15.46 -0.51
C MET A 1 -5.64 14.90 0.83
N ARG A 2 -5.42 15.66 1.84
CA ARG A 2 -5.25 15.10 3.09
C ARG A 2 -6.44 14.39 3.56
N PHE A 3 -7.63 14.85 3.27
CA PHE A 3 -8.81 14.16 3.71
C PHE A 3 -8.91 12.78 3.10
N ILE A 4 -8.50 12.65 1.85
CA ILE A 4 -8.57 11.35 1.19
C ILE A 4 -7.64 10.38 1.87
N ILE A 5 -6.46 10.84 2.23
CA ILE A 5 -5.50 9.98 2.89
C ILE A 5 -6.01 9.55 4.25
N LEU A 6 -6.58 10.47 4.99
CA LEU A 6 -7.10 10.12 6.29
C LEU A 6 -8.24 9.13 6.17
N THR A 7 -9.08 9.30 5.16
CA THR A 7 -10.21 8.41 4.97
C THR A 7 -9.71 7.00 4.66
N VAL A 8 -8.71 6.91 3.82
CA VAL A 8 -8.15 5.61 3.47
C VAL A 8 -7.56 4.96 4.70
N LEU A 9 -6.85 5.72 5.51
CA LEU A 9 -6.24 5.17 6.67
C LEU A 9 -7.29 4.68 7.65
N MET A 10 -8.36 5.41 7.82
CA MET A 10 -9.41 4.99 8.72
C MET A 10 -10.07 3.72 8.23
N ILE A 11 -10.26 3.59 6.94
CA ILE A 11 -10.85 2.38 6.40
C ILE A 11 -9.97 1.19 6.72
N VAL A 12 -8.67 1.35 6.59
CA VAL A 12 -7.76 0.26 6.90
C VAL A 12 -7.87 -0.11 8.37
N LEU A 13 -8.02 0.85 9.24
CA LEU A 13 -8.08 0.56 10.66
C LEU A 13 -9.43 0.00 11.07
N THR A 14 -10.50 0.39 10.39
CA THR A 14 -11.82 -0.03 10.83
C THR A 14 -12.34 -1.27 10.13
N LEU A 15 -11.66 -1.71 9.11
CA LEU A 15 -12.11 -2.90 8.42
C LEU A 15 -11.26 -4.02 8.86
N PRO A 16 -11.43 -4.50 9.94
CA PRO A 16 -10.56 -5.45 10.43
C PRO A 16 -10.71 -6.67 9.73
N SER A 17 -10.22 -7.23 9.61
CA SER A 17 -10.18 -8.43 9.21
C SER A 17 -11.10 -9.07 8.42
N ARG A 18 -11.94 -8.60 8.02
CA ARG A 18 -12.77 -9.28 7.28
C ARG A 18 -12.30 -9.62 6.08
N SER A 19 -11.72 -9.40 5.61
CA SER A 19 -11.10 -9.47 4.65
C SER A 19 -11.00 -10.32 3.68
N PHE A 20 -11.81 -10.86 3.38
CA PHE A 20 -11.67 -11.61 2.32
C PHE A 20 -11.64 -10.76 1.17
N ALA A 21 -12.07 -9.68 1.16
CA ALA A 21 -12.01 -8.91 -0.03
C ALA A 21 -10.85 -8.05 0.11
N ALA A 22 -9.87 -8.23 -0.61
CA ALA A 22 -8.69 -7.44 -0.50
C ALA A 22 -8.99 -5.99 -0.79
N LEU A 23 -8.23 -5.11 -0.19
CA LEU A 23 -8.38 -3.69 -0.39
C LEU A 23 -7.85 -3.30 -1.75
N ASP A 24 -8.54 -2.46 -2.45
CA ASP A 24 -8.16 -2.05 -3.79
C ASP A 24 -7.87 -0.55 -3.83
N TYR A 25 -6.60 -0.22 -3.95
CA TYR A 25 -6.16 1.15 -4.06
C TYR A 25 -5.63 1.46 -5.45
N GLY A 26 -6.01 0.65 -6.42
CA GLY A 26 -5.47 0.80 -7.77
C GLY A 26 -5.72 2.16 -8.39
N LYS A 27 -4.73 2.66 -9.07
CA LYS A 27 -4.81 3.91 -9.81
C LYS A 27 -5.09 5.15 -8.94
N GLN A 28 -4.86 5.05 -7.67
CA GLN A 28 -5.08 6.19 -6.79
C GLN A 28 -3.77 6.92 -6.49
N SER A 29 -3.89 8.15 -6.06
CA SER A 29 -2.74 8.91 -5.63
C SER A 29 -2.69 8.87 -4.11
N LEU A 30 -1.72 8.13 -3.60
CA LEU A 30 -1.55 7.99 -2.16
C LEU A 30 -0.19 8.52 -1.74
N ILE A 31 0.23 9.59 -2.39
CA ILE A 31 1.51 10.22 -2.09
C ILE A 31 1.54 10.64 -0.63
N GLY A 32 2.56 10.22 0.08
CA GLY A 32 2.74 10.58 1.48
C GLY A 32 1.79 9.89 2.45
N ALA A 33 1.01 8.93 1.98
CA ALA A 33 0.06 8.27 2.86
C ALA A 33 0.79 7.46 3.94
N ASP A 34 0.20 7.36 5.09
CA ASP A 34 0.79 6.63 6.19
C ASP A 34 -0.03 5.36 6.44
N PHE A 35 0.53 4.23 6.02
CA PHE A 35 -0.10 2.93 6.24
C PHE A 35 0.71 2.10 7.24
N SER A 36 1.62 2.74 7.97
CA SER A 36 2.53 1.96 8.82
C SER A 36 1.77 1.04 9.76
N GLY A 37 2.25 -0.17 9.89
CA GLY A 37 1.67 -1.16 10.79
C GLY A 37 0.38 -1.81 10.30
N SER A 38 -0.03 -1.56 9.06
CA SER A 38 -1.32 -2.05 8.57
C SER A 38 -1.24 -3.45 8.02
N ASP A 39 -2.35 -4.13 8.04
CA ASP A 39 -2.48 -5.43 7.41
C ASP A 39 -3.01 -5.20 6.00
N LEU A 40 -2.13 -5.29 5.03
CA LEU A 40 -2.46 -5.05 3.64
C LEU A 40 -2.25 -6.31 2.79
N LYS A 41 -2.42 -7.49 3.40
CA LYS A 41 -2.27 -8.71 2.66
C LYS A 41 -3.23 -8.74 1.50
N GLY A 42 -2.73 -9.06 0.34
CA GLY A 42 -3.55 -9.16 -0.86
C GLY A 42 -4.05 -7.85 -1.41
N ALA A 43 -3.63 -6.73 -0.83
CA ALA A 43 -4.10 -5.43 -1.32
C ALA A 43 -3.60 -5.16 -2.73
N THR A 44 -4.35 -4.39 -3.48
CA THR A 44 -3.97 -4.02 -4.83
C THR A 44 -3.53 -2.57 -4.87
N PHE A 45 -2.31 -2.36 -5.35
CA PHE A 45 -1.80 -1.02 -5.56
C PHE A 45 -1.38 -0.89 -7.02
N TYR A 46 -2.18 -1.43 -7.92
CA TYR A 46 -1.90 -1.43 -9.34
C TYR A 46 -1.89 -0.01 -9.87
N LEU A 47 -0.80 0.42 -10.43
CA LEU A 47 -0.62 1.77 -10.99
C LEU A 47 -0.89 2.86 -9.94
N THR A 48 -0.66 2.57 -8.70
CA THR A 48 -0.90 3.52 -7.62
C THR A 48 0.33 4.38 -7.39
N ASP A 49 0.14 5.64 -7.07
CA ASP A 49 1.26 6.53 -6.79
C ASP A 49 1.47 6.51 -5.27
N LEU A 50 2.55 5.84 -4.86
CA LEU A 50 2.88 5.71 -3.45
C LEU A 50 4.17 6.46 -3.09
N GLN A 51 4.53 7.45 -3.87
CA GLN A 51 5.75 8.20 -3.58
C GLN A 51 5.66 8.79 -2.18
N ASP A 52 6.73 8.68 -1.43
CA ASP A 52 6.84 9.20 -0.07
C ASP A 52 5.87 8.54 0.92
N ALA A 53 5.20 7.47 0.55
CA ALA A 53 4.27 6.81 1.45
C ALA A 53 5.02 6.00 2.49
N ASN A 54 4.42 5.79 3.62
CA ASN A 54 5.01 5.00 4.68
C ASN A 54 4.29 3.66 4.78
N LEU A 55 4.94 2.62 4.31
CA LEU A 55 4.42 1.26 4.38
C LEU A 55 5.29 0.41 5.30
N SER A 56 5.89 1.03 6.30
CA SER A 56 6.76 0.29 7.22
C SER A 56 5.94 -0.60 8.14
N ASP A 57 6.52 -1.69 8.55
CA ASP A 57 5.89 -2.63 9.47
C ASP A 57 4.56 -3.18 8.97
N CYS A 58 4.36 -3.22 7.66
CA CYS A 58 3.10 -3.69 7.08
C CYS A 58 3.16 -5.16 6.71
N GLU A 59 2.01 -5.79 6.72
CA GLU A 59 1.87 -7.12 6.17
C GLU A 59 1.41 -6.92 4.74
N LEU A 60 2.29 -7.23 3.78
CA LEU A 60 1.99 -7.02 2.37
C LEU A 60 2.05 -8.32 1.56
N GLN A 61 1.96 -9.48 2.21
CA GLN A 61 2.04 -10.73 1.48
C GLN A 61 0.98 -10.79 0.39
N ASN A 62 1.37 -11.18 -0.77
CA ASN A 62 0.48 -11.32 -1.93
C ASN A 62 -0.13 -10.01 -2.42
N ALA A 63 0.40 -8.89 -1.99
CA ALA A 63 -0.08 -7.61 -2.51
C ALA A 63 0.44 -7.40 -3.92
N THR A 64 -0.25 -6.59 -4.70
CA THR A 64 0.14 -6.26 -6.06
C THR A 64 0.62 -4.83 -6.11
N LEU A 65 1.87 -4.64 -6.55
CA LEU A 65 2.41 -3.29 -6.72
C LEU A 65 2.79 -3.07 -8.18
N TYR A 66 2.14 -3.78 -9.08
CA TYR A 66 2.44 -3.71 -10.49
C TYR A 66 2.24 -2.28 -11.00
N GLY A 67 3.26 -1.71 -11.55
CA GLY A 67 3.20 -0.35 -12.10
C GLY A 67 3.11 0.75 -11.05
N ALA A 68 3.22 0.43 -9.78
CA ALA A 68 3.14 1.44 -8.75
C ALA A 68 4.39 2.31 -8.74
N LYS A 69 4.26 3.56 -8.34
CA LYS A 69 5.40 4.44 -8.17
C LYS A 69 5.83 4.37 -6.73
N LEU A 70 7.06 3.92 -6.51
CA LEU A 70 7.55 3.68 -5.17
C LEU A 70 8.74 4.55 -4.79
N LYS A 71 8.90 5.69 -5.43
CA LYS A 71 10.03 6.55 -5.11
C LYS A 71 9.91 7.02 -3.68
N ASP A 72 10.94 6.82 -2.90
CA ASP A 72 11.00 7.24 -1.51
C ASP A 72 9.93 6.62 -0.62
N THR A 73 9.36 5.49 -1.04
CA THR A 73 8.41 4.78 -0.21
C THR A 73 9.16 4.01 0.87
N ASN A 74 8.70 4.08 2.08
CA ASN A 74 9.33 3.36 3.19
C ASN A 74 8.69 2.00 3.35
N LEU A 75 9.43 0.94 3.04
CA LEU A 75 8.92 -0.43 3.16
C LEU A 75 9.68 -1.20 4.24
N SER A 76 10.33 -0.50 5.16
CA SER A 76 11.16 -1.18 6.14
C SER A 76 10.34 -2.09 7.06
N ASN A 77 10.90 -3.22 7.39
CA ASN A 77 10.29 -4.20 8.27
C ASN A 77 8.93 -4.75 7.78
N SER A 78 8.63 -4.60 6.51
CA SER A 78 7.36 -5.12 6.00
C SER A 78 7.56 -6.51 5.44
N ASN A 79 6.50 -7.30 5.49
CA ASN A 79 6.55 -8.64 4.94
C ASN A 79 6.13 -8.56 3.48
N LEU A 80 7.10 -8.77 2.58
CA LEU A 80 6.87 -8.63 1.15
C LEU A 80 6.81 -9.98 0.43
N ARG A 81 6.45 -11.04 1.11
CA ARG A 81 6.43 -12.34 0.46
C ARG A 81 5.42 -12.37 -0.64
N GLU A 82 5.84 -12.84 -1.78
CA GLU A 82 4.98 -13.01 -2.95
C GLU A 82 4.31 -11.71 -3.41
N VAL A 83 4.94 -10.59 -3.18
CA VAL A 83 4.45 -9.32 -3.70
C VAL A 83 4.79 -9.25 -5.19
N THR A 84 3.87 -8.73 -5.99
CA THR A 84 4.10 -8.57 -7.41
C THR A 84 4.64 -7.18 -7.68
N LEU A 85 5.83 -7.10 -8.24
CA LEU A 85 6.46 -5.80 -8.50
C LEU A 85 6.76 -5.53 -9.96
N ASP A 86 6.19 -6.32 -10.86
CA ASP A 86 6.46 -6.18 -12.27
C ASP A 86 6.16 -4.77 -12.73
N LEU A 87 7.05 -4.17 -13.44
CA LEU A 87 6.91 -2.83 -14.00
C LEU A 87 6.73 -1.74 -12.94
N SER A 88 6.98 -2.05 -11.69
CA SER A 88 6.95 -1.00 -10.69
C SER A 88 8.18 -0.12 -10.85
N LEU A 89 8.02 1.17 -10.62
CA LEU A 89 9.14 2.08 -10.68
C LEU A 89 9.72 2.19 -9.30
N ILE A 90 10.75 1.41 -9.04
CA ILE A 90 11.32 1.34 -7.72
C ILE A 90 12.58 2.17 -7.63
N HIS A 91 12.49 3.27 -6.96
CA HIS A 91 13.65 4.09 -6.70
C HIS A 91 13.70 4.32 -5.20
N ILE A 92 13.63 3.26 -4.50
CA ILE A 92 13.60 3.33 -3.05
C ILE A 92 14.93 3.72 -2.45
#